data_f6e09dec2a0e090b662b08f4369b81fa
#
_entry.id   f6e09dec2a0e090b662b08f4369b81fa
#
_cell.length_a   1.000
_cell.length_b   1.000
_cell.length_c   1.000
_cell.angle_alpha   90.00
_cell.angle_beta   90.00
_cell.angle_gamma   90.00
#
_symmetry.space_group_name_H-M   'P 1'
#
loop_
_entity.id
_entity.type
_entity.pdbx_description
1 polymer ?
#
loop_
_entity_poly.entity_id
_entity_poly.type
_entity_poly.pdbx_seq_one_letter_code
_entity_poly.pdbx_strand_id
1 'polypeptide(L)'
;MEDNYRTLIAGLIAGVLGWLEPIAGDVFTLIYIFVFNFVFGYLADRIACGNDFNLKKAWRCLTEAALFFLLVLSIYGVGRLKHQPEAAIQCVSTVAYIVMYFYSTNILRNILKVLKPNTPAYRVIDFLYFILSFEIIHKIPFLSDYLNRKEEEASSQPA
;
A
#
# COMPACT_ATOMS: atom_id res chain seq x y z
N MET A 1 8.87 41.62 -1.10
CA MET A 1 9.04 40.58 -0.08
C MET A 1 8.26 39.29 -0.42
N GLU A 2 7.00 39.39 -0.86
CA GLU A 2 6.19 38.19 -1.24
C GLU A 2 6.82 37.36 -2.36
N ASP A 3 7.38 37.94 -3.39
CA ASP A 3 7.97 37.20 -4.52
C ASP A 3 9.20 36.38 -4.10
N ASN A 4 9.98 36.88 -3.12
CA ASN A 4 11.14 36.13 -2.60
C ASN A 4 10.74 34.90 -1.84
N TYR A 5 9.64 34.92 -1.06
CA TYR A 5 9.14 33.73 -0.36
C TYR A 5 8.57 32.69 -1.33
N ARG A 6 7.85 33.14 -2.37
CA ARG A 6 7.33 32.25 -3.41
C ARG A 6 8.44 31.55 -4.17
N THR A 7 9.48 32.29 -4.55
CA THR A 7 10.64 31.71 -5.23
C THR A 7 11.40 30.72 -4.34
N LEU A 8 11.57 31.05 -3.06
CA LEU A 8 12.23 30.17 -2.09
C LEU A 8 11.41 28.88 -1.85
N ILE A 9 10.10 29.00 -1.67
CA ILE A 9 9.20 27.83 -1.51
C ILE A 9 9.21 26.96 -2.77
N ALA A 10 9.12 27.58 -3.95
CA ALA A 10 9.17 26.85 -5.22
C ALA A 10 10.52 26.12 -5.39
N GLY A 11 11.64 26.76 -5.03
CA GLY A 11 12.96 26.15 -5.05
C GLY A 11 13.09 24.96 -4.09
N LEU A 12 12.56 25.08 -2.87
CA LEU A 12 12.53 23.99 -1.90
C LEU A 12 11.70 22.81 -2.41
N ILE A 13 10.50 23.07 -2.94
CA ILE A 13 9.64 22.02 -3.50
C ILE A 13 10.33 21.34 -4.67
N ALA A 14 10.89 22.10 -5.62
CA ALA A 14 11.62 21.55 -6.75
C ALA A 14 12.83 20.69 -6.31
N GLY A 15 13.55 21.15 -5.29
CA GLY A 15 14.67 20.40 -4.71
C GLY A 15 14.24 19.07 -4.11
N VAL A 16 13.14 19.04 -3.34
CA VAL A 16 12.57 17.83 -2.76
C VAL A 16 12.07 16.87 -3.85
N LEU A 17 11.35 17.40 -4.85
CA LEU A 17 10.84 16.58 -5.96
C LEU A 17 11.99 15.98 -6.79
N GLY A 18 13.02 16.76 -7.09
CA GLY A 18 14.21 16.27 -7.79
C GLY A 18 15.00 15.24 -6.97
N TRP A 19 15.01 15.39 -5.62
CA TRP A 19 15.62 14.39 -4.76
C TRP A 19 14.85 13.07 -4.73
N LEU A 20 13.52 13.11 -4.84
CA LEU A 20 12.64 11.94 -4.85
C LEU A 20 12.47 11.31 -6.24
N GLU A 21 12.87 12.00 -7.30
CA GLU A 21 12.68 11.55 -8.69
C GLU A 21 13.06 10.08 -8.92
N PRO A 22 14.21 9.55 -8.42
CA PRO A 22 14.59 8.16 -8.65
C PRO A 22 13.65 7.11 -8.03
N ILE A 23 12.88 7.47 -7.02
CA ILE A 23 11.90 6.59 -6.36
C ILE A 23 10.46 7.05 -6.58
N ALA A 24 10.23 8.03 -7.46
CA ALA A 24 8.92 8.62 -7.67
C ALA A 24 7.88 7.57 -8.10
N GLY A 25 8.25 6.61 -8.95
CA GLY A 25 7.37 5.52 -9.37
C GLY A 25 6.85 4.69 -8.20
N ASP A 26 7.73 4.31 -7.25
CA ASP A 26 7.36 3.56 -6.06
C ASP A 26 6.49 4.40 -5.11
N VAL A 27 6.83 5.67 -4.92
CA VAL A 27 6.04 6.61 -4.10
C VAL A 27 4.63 6.77 -4.68
N PHE A 28 4.49 6.99 -5.98
CA PHE A 28 3.17 7.06 -6.62
C PHE A 28 2.41 5.75 -6.53
N THR A 29 3.06 4.61 -6.70
CA THR A 29 2.44 3.29 -6.52
C THR A 29 1.85 3.15 -5.12
N LEU A 30 2.59 3.54 -4.08
CA LEU A 30 2.09 3.54 -2.71
C LEU A 30 0.89 4.48 -2.52
N ILE A 31 0.94 5.69 -3.08
CA ILE A 31 -0.19 6.63 -3.02
C ILE A 31 -1.44 5.99 -3.63
N TYR A 32 -1.35 5.45 -4.86
CA TYR A 32 -2.48 4.82 -5.53
C TYR A 32 -3.05 3.65 -4.72
N ILE A 33 -2.20 2.76 -4.23
CA ILE A 33 -2.67 1.57 -3.51
C ILE A 33 -3.37 1.94 -2.19
N PHE A 34 -2.87 2.94 -1.45
CA PHE A 34 -3.52 3.42 -0.23
C PHE A 34 -4.85 4.12 -0.51
N VAL A 35 -4.90 4.95 -1.56
CA VAL A 35 -6.15 5.61 -1.98
C VAL A 35 -7.19 4.57 -2.38
N PHE A 36 -6.85 3.60 -3.22
CA PHE A 36 -7.77 2.54 -3.61
C PHE A 36 -8.19 1.67 -2.43
N ASN A 37 -7.26 1.31 -1.55
CA ASN A 37 -7.59 0.56 -0.34
C ASN A 37 -8.59 1.31 0.54
N PHE A 38 -8.41 2.62 0.71
CA PHE A 38 -9.34 3.46 1.46
C PHE A 38 -10.71 3.53 0.78
N VAL A 39 -10.76 3.81 -0.53
CA VAL A 39 -12.01 3.95 -1.29
C VAL A 39 -12.80 2.65 -1.28
N PHE A 40 -12.18 1.52 -1.62
CA PHE A 40 -12.88 0.23 -1.65
C PHE A 40 -13.21 -0.31 -0.26
N GLY A 41 -12.41 0.00 0.74
CA GLY A 41 -12.73 -0.27 2.13
C GLY A 41 -13.98 0.49 2.59
N TYR A 42 -14.07 1.77 2.27
CA TYR A 42 -15.23 2.60 2.56
C TYR A 42 -16.49 2.11 1.82
N LEU A 43 -16.38 1.82 0.52
CA LEU A 43 -17.49 1.31 -0.28
C LEU A 43 -18.01 -0.03 0.26
N ALA A 44 -17.13 -0.94 0.64
CA ALA A 44 -17.50 -2.22 1.24
C ALA A 44 -18.24 -2.03 2.58
N ASP A 45 -17.77 -1.15 3.45
CA ASP A 45 -18.46 -0.84 4.71
C ASP A 45 -19.84 -0.22 4.47
N ARG A 46 -19.96 0.69 3.50
CA ARG A 46 -21.20 1.40 3.20
C ARG A 46 -22.24 0.49 2.54
N ILE A 47 -21.83 -0.29 1.54
CA ILE A 47 -22.75 -1.09 0.71
C ILE A 47 -23.08 -2.43 1.38
N ALA A 48 -22.06 -3.13 1.92
CA ALA A 48 -22.25 -4.46 2.48
C ALA A 48 -22.73 -4.45 3.94
N CYS A 49 -22.33 -3.45 4.74
CA CYS A 49 -22.63 -3.40 6.16
C CYS A 49 -23.61 -2.29 6.55
N GLY A 50 -23.97 -1.38 5.62
CA GLY A 50 -24.83 -0.24 5.91
C GLY A 50 -24.24 0.77 6.92
N ASN A 51 -22.96 0.67 7.23
CA ASN A 51 -22.30 1.51 8.21
C ASN A 51 -21.99 2.91 7.66
N ASP A 52 -22.11 3.92 8.52
CA ASP A 52 -21.68 5.26 8.22
C ASP A 52 -20.14 5.40 8.21
N PHE A 53 -19.68 6.54 7.70
CA PHE A 53 -18.26 6.87 7.64
C PHE A 53 -17.60 6.78 9.03
N ASN A 54 -16.57 5.95 9.17
CA ASN A 54 -15.86 5.75 10.42
C ASN A 54 -14.49 6.44 10.38
N LEU A 55 -14.40 7.59 11.03
CA LEU A 55 -13.18 8.39 11.10
C LEU A 55 -11.98 7.62 11.68
N LYS A 56 -12.20 6.67 12.62
CA LYS A 56 -11.12 5.85 13.18
C LYS A 56 -10.49 4.93 12.14
N LYS A 57 -11.30 4.36 11.22
CA LYS A 57 -10.77 3.55 10.11
C LYS A 57 -9.98 4.39 9.12
N ALA A 58 -10.48 5.60 8.80
CA ALA A 58 -9.78 6.55 7.95
C ALA A 58 -8.44 6.95 8.55
N TRP A 59 -8.41 7.29 9.84
CA TRP A 59 -7.20 7.66 10.57
C TRP A 59 -6.18 6.53 10.61
N ARG A 60 -6.62 5.28 10.83
CA ARG A 60 -5.74 4.12 10.80
C ARG A 60 -5.09 3.94 9.43
N CYS A 61 -5.87 4.01 8.34
CA CYS A 61 -5.34 3.92 6.98
C CYS A 61 -4.30 5.03 6.69
N LEU A 62 -4.57 6.25 7.12
CA LEU A 62 -3.64 7.38 6.98
C LEU A 62 -2.35 7.16 7.79
N THR A 63 -2.45 6.63 9.01
CA THR A 63 -1.29 6.31 9.86
C THR A 63 -0.44 5.21 9.23
N GLU A 64 -1.06 4.14 8.71
CA GLU A 64 -0.37 3.07 8.00
C GLU A 64 0.37 3.62 6.77
N ALA A 65 -0.31 4.44 5.95
CA ALA A 65 0.31 5.09 4.80
C ALA A 65 1.51 5.96 5.21
N ALA A 66 1.36 6.79 6.24
CA ALA A 66 2.44 7.65 6.73
C ALA A 66 3.65 6.84 7.19
N LEU A 67 3.44 5.70 7.90
CA LEU A 67 4.53 4.81 8.32
C LEU A 67 5.28 4.21 7.14
N PHE A 68 4.59 3.76 6.09
CA PHE A 68 5.25 3.22 4.90
C PHE A 68 5.98 4.30 4.11
N PHE A 69 5.43 5.51 3.99
CA PHE A 69 6.15 6.62 3.38
C PHE A 69 7.40 6.98 4.16
N LEU A 70 7.34 7.07 5.49
CA LEU A 70 8.51 7.32 6.32
C LEU A 70 9.56 6.22 6.17
N LEU A 71 9.16 4.95 6.10
CA LEU A 71 10.05 3.83 5.90
C LEU A 71 10.78 3.94 4.54
N VAL A 72 10.04 4.15 3.45
CA VAL A 72 10.59 4.28 2.10
C VAL A 72 11.55 5.47 2.00
N LEU A 73 11.15 6.63 2.51
CA LEU A 73 12.00 7.83 2.54
C LEU A 73 13.27 7.61 3.38
N SER A 74 13.16 6.88 4.50
CA SER A 74 14.31 6.57 5.36
C SER A 74 15.28 5.63 4.65
N ILE A 75 14.80 4.57 4.01
CA ILE A 75 15.63 3.63 3.24
C ILE A 75 16.37 4.39 2.15
N TYR A 76 15.66 5.20 1.36
CA TYR A 76 16.27 5.97 0.28
C TYR A 76 17.29 6.99 0.81
N GLY A 77 16.92 7.74 1.86
CA GLY A 77 17.79 8.74 2.49
C GLY A 77 19.09 8.13 3.02
N VAL A 78 19.00 7.00 3.74
CA VAL A 78 20.18 6.29 4.25
C VAL A 78 21.07 5.79 3.10
N GLY A 79 20.48 5.22 2.04
CA GLY A 79 21.24 4.76 0.89
C GLY A 79 21.96 5.89 0.16
N ARG A 80 21.33 7.05 0.04
CA ARG A 80 21.98 8.26 -0.52
C ARG A 80 23.16 8.71 0.34
N LEU A 81 23.01 8.74 1.67
CA LEU A 81 24.08 9.09 2.61
C LEU A 81 25.23 8.11 2.57
N LYS A 82 24.96 6.83 2.31
CA LYS A 82 25.99 5.77 2.18
C LYS A 82 26.62 5.72 0.79
N HIS A 83 26.26 6.61 -0.13
CA HIS A 83 26.67 6.59 -1.54
C HIS A 83 26.32 5.29 -2.27
N GLN A 84 25.20 4.66 -1.89
CA GLN A 84 24.66 3.43 -2.49
C GLN A 84 23.20 3.63 -2.95
N PRO A 85 22.94 4.59 -3.86
CA PRO A 85 21.56 4.92 -4.26
C PRO A 85 20.86 3.76 -4.98
N GLU A 86 21.57 2.97 -5.78
CA GLU A 86 21.01 1.84 -6.53
C GLU A 86 20.47 0.75 -5.61
N ALA A 87 21.24 0.37 -4.58
CA ALA A 87 20.78 -0.59 -3.59
C ALA A 87 19.58 -0.07 -2.81
N ALA A 88 19.57 1.23 -2.49
CA ALA A 88 18.44 1.84 -1.82
C ALA A 88 17.17 1.83 -2.68
N ILE A 89 17.27 2.14 -3.98
CA ILE A 89 16.15 2.08 -4.92
C ILE A 89 15.58 0.64 -4.98
N GLN A 90 16.43 -0.37 -5.09
CA GLN A 90 16.01 -1.77 -5.07
C GLN A 90 15.27 -2.16 -3.77
N CYS A 91 15.78 -1.72 -2.62
CA CYS A 91 15.11 -1.93 -1.33
C CYS A 91 13.74 -1.22 -1.27
N VAL A 92 13.66 0.02 -1.75
CA VAL A 92 12.41 0.78 -1.83
C VAL A 92 11.40 0.05 -2.71
N SER A 93 11.79 -0.36 -3.92
CA SER A 93 10.92 -1.11 -4.83
C SER A 93 10.46 -2.43 -4.23
N THR A 94 11.34 -3.15 -3.52
CA THR A 94 10.96 -4.39 -2.82
C THR A 94 9.87 -4.12 -1.77
N VAL A 95 10.03 -3.07 -0.95
CA VAL A 95 9.00 -2.69 0.03
C VAL A 95 7.71 -2.29 -0.67
N ALA A 96 7.78 -1.50 -1.74
CA ALA A 96 6.60 -1.09 -2.51
C ALA A 96 5.85 -2.30 -3.09
N TYR A 97 6.53 -3.29 -3.66
CA TYR A 97 5.91 -4.53 -4.15
C TYR A 97 5.25 -5.35 -3.05
N ILE A 98 5.89 -5.48 -1.89
CA ILE A 98 5.31 -6.19 -0.74
C ILE A 98 4.02 -5.48 -0.28
N VAL A 99 4.06 -4.16 -0.11
CA VAL A 99 2.89 -3.36 0.26
C VAL A 99 1.78 -3.50 -0.78
N MET A 100 2.14 -3.36 -2.07
CA MET A 100 1.20 -3.52 -3.18
C MET A 100 0.49 -4.88 -3.14
N TYR A 101 1.21 -5.96 -2.87
CA TYR A 101 0.64 -7.30 -2.75
C TYR A 101 -0.44 -7.36 -1.65
N PHE A 102 -0.08 -7.00 -0.41
CA PHE A 102 -1.00 -7.10 0.72
C PHE A 102 -2.23 -6.20 0.57
N TYR A 103 -2.04 -4.98 0.09
CA TYR A 103 -3.16 -4.05 -0.09
C TYR A 103 -4.01 -4.38 -1.32
N SER A 104 -3.43 -4.93 -2.39
CA SER A 104 -4.20 -5.40 -3.55
C SER A 104 -5.13 -6.55 -3.19
N THR A 105 -4.69 -7.53 -2.40
CA THR A 105 -5.55 -8.62 -1.91
C THR A 105 -6.69 -8.08 -1.05
N ASN A 106 -6.42 -7.08 -0.19
CA ASN A 106 -7.45 -6.43 0.63
C ASN A 106 -8.46 -5.63 -0.23
N ILE A 107 -7.97 -4.91 -1.25
CA ILE A 107 -8.81 -4.18 -2.21
C ILE A 107 -9.75 -5.14 -2.95
N LEU A 108 -9.22 -6.22 -3.53
CA LEU A 108 -10.03 -7.20 -4.25
C LEU A 108 -11.07 -7.84 -3.36
N ARG A 109 -10.72 -8.20 -2.12
CA ARG A 109 -11.67 -8.71 -1.11
C ARG A 109 -12.77 -7.70 -0.80
N ASN A 110 -12.46 -6.42 -0.73
CA ASN A 110 -13.46 -5.37 -0.51
C ASN A 110 -14.34 -5.15 -1.75
N ILE A 111 -13.78 -5.23 -2.96
CA ILE A 111 -14.56 -5.17 -4.22
C ILE A 111 -15.56 -6.33 -4.29
N LEU A 112 -15.15 -7.56 -3.92
CA LEU A 112 -16.03 -8.73 -3.90
C LEU A 112 -17.23 -8.55 -2.96
N LYS A 113 -17.08 -7.81 -1.85
CA LYS A 113 -18.21 -7.51 -0.94
C LYS A 113 -19.22 -6.54 -1.56
N VAL A 114 -18.80 -5.70 -2.50
CA VAL A 114 -19.63 -4.70 -3.17
C VAL A 114 -20.35 -5.29 -4.38
N LEU A 115 -19.73 -6.24 -5.08
CA LEU A 115 -20.25 -6.85 -6.28
C LEU A 115 -21.33 -7.90 -5.96
N LYS A 116 -22.37 -7.96 -6.81
CA LYS A 116 -23.37 -9.03 -6.71
C LYS A 116 -22.74 -10.36 -7.12
N PRO A 117 -22.92 -11.44 -6.33
CA PRO A 117 -22.46 -12.77 -6.68
C PRO A 117 -22.97 -13.21 -8.06
N ASN A 118 -22.18 -14.04 -8.75
CA ASN A 118 -22.51 -14.59 -10.08
C ASN A 118 -22.54 -13.60 -11.25
N THR A 119 -22.18 -12.34 -11.06
CA THR A 119 -21.98 -11.42 -12.17
C THR A 119 -20.65 -11.69 -12.89
N PRO A 120 -20.50 -11.36 -14.19
CA PRO A 120 -19.22 -11.48 -14.88
C PRO A 120 -18.09 -10.72 -14.16
N ALA A 121 -18.37 -9.51 -13.67
CA ALA A 121 -17.42 -8.71 -12.90
C ALA A 121 -16.98 -9.42 -11.61
N TYR A 122 -17.92 -10.02 -10.86
CA TYR A 122 -17.58 -10.78 -9.66
C TYR A 122 -16.61 -11.93 -9.99
N ARG A 123 -16.90 -12.72 -11.04
CA ARG A 123 -16.05 -13.84 -11.43
C ARG A 123 -14.63 -13.43 -11.81
N VAL A 124 -14.48 -12.31 -12.52
CA VAL A 124 -13.16 -11.77 -12.89
C VAL A 124 -12.38 -11.35 -11.64
N ILE A 125 -13.01 -10.60 -10.73
CA ILE A 125 -12.36 -10.13 -9.50
C ILE A 125 -12.04 -11.30 -8.56
N ASP A 126 -12.92 -12.30 -8.45
CA ASP A 126 -12.70 -13.51 -7.66
C ASP A 126 -11.52 -14.33 -8.21
N PHE A 127 -11.42 -14.46 -9.53
CA PHE A 127 -10.28 -15.10 -10.17
C PHE A 127 -8.96 -14.35 -9.93
N LEU A 128 -8.98 -13.01 -10.04
CA LEU A 128 -7.81 -12.18 -9.72
C LEU A 128 -7.41 -12.30 -8.24
N TYR A 129 -8.39 -12.32 -7.35
CA TYR A 129 -8.17 -12.53 -5.92
C TYR A 129 -7.54 -13.90 -5.65
N PHE A 130 -8.05 -14.95 -6.32
CA PHE A 130 -7.48 -16.30 -6.23
C PHE A 130 -6.01 -16.34 -6.70
N ILE A 131 -5.71 -15.75 -7.88
CA ILE A 131 -4.34 -15.70 -8.40
C ILE A 131 -3.41 -14.97 -7.42
N LEU A 132 -3.80 -13.79 -6.95
CA LEU A 132 -2.99 -13.02 -6.02
C LEU A 132 -2.82 -13.74 -4.68
N SER A 133 -3.84 -14.41 -4.18
CA SER A 133 -3.77 -15.09 -2.88
C SER A 133 -3.02 -16.41 -2.92
N PHE A 134 -3.00 -17.11 -4.06
CA PHE A 134 -2.43 -18.46 -4.18
C PHE A 134 -1.10 -18.50 -4.92
N GLU A 135 -1.02 -17.89 -6.12
CA GLU A 135 0.17 -18.04 -6.96
C GLU A 135 1.34 -17.16 -6.51
N ILE A 136 1.05 -15.96 -6.03
CA ILE A 136 2.13 -15.05 -5.61
C ILE A 136 2.74 -15.48 -4.28
N ILE A 137 1.96 -16.10 -3.38
CA ILE A 137 2.46 -16.64 -2.11
C ILE A 137 3.62 -17.64 -2.36
N HIS A 138 3.50 -18.50 -3.36
CA HIS A 138 4.54 -19.45 -3.70
C HIS A 138 5.78 -18.88 -4.39
N LYS A 139 5.67 -17.66 -4.93
CA LYS A 139 6.77 -16.98 -5.65
C LYS A 139 7.59 -16.05 -4.78
N ILE A 140 7.06 -15.61 -3.64
CA ILE A 140 7.79 -14.75 -2.70
C ILE A 140 8.47 -15.66 -1.66
N PRO A 141 9.81 -15.68 -1.61
CA PRO A 141 10.53 -16.46 -0.62
C PRO A 141 10.05 -16.16 0.81
N PHE A 142 9.84 -17.19 1.62
CA PHE A 142 9.39 -17.10 3.02
C PHE A 142 7.99 -16.55 3.27
N LEU A 143 7.23 -16.12 2.24
CA LEU A 143 5.87 -15.60 2.45
C LEU A 143 4.90 -16.69 2.88
N SER A 144 4.99 -17.90 2.29
CA SER A 144 4.21 -19.07 2.69
C SER A 144 4.44 -19.42 4.16
N ASP A 145 5.70 -19.47 4.59
CA ASP A 145 6.07 -19.81 5.96
C ASP A 145 5.57 -18.74 6.96
N TYR A 146 5.64 -17.47 6.56
CA TYR A 146 5.11 -16.38 7.36
C TYR A 146 3.58 -16.48 7.53
N LEU A 147 2.84 -16.75 6.46
CA LEU A 147 1.39 -16.84 6.50
C LEU A 147 0.92 -18.06 7.31
N ASN A 148 1.55 -19.21 7.11
CA ASN A 148 1.24 -20.43 7.87
C ASN A 148 1.46 -20.20 9.38
N ARG A 149 2.56 -19.56 9.77
CA ARG A 149 2.82 -19.20 11.16
C ARG A 149 1.74 -18.29 11.74
N LYS A 150 1.27 -17.32 10.95
CA LYS A 150 0.22 -16.40 11.38
C LYS A 150 -1.14 -17.10 11.56
N GLU A 151 -1.45 -18.09 10.75
CA GLU A 151 -2.66 -18.90 10.91
C GLU A 151 -2.58 -19.78 12.16
N GLU A 152 -1.43 -20.37 12.44
CA GLU A 152 -1.19 -21.13 13.67
C GLU A 152 -1.30 -20.26 14.93
N GLU A 153 -0.71 -19.05 14.92
CA GLU A 153 -0.84 -18.08 16.01
C GLU A 153 -2.31 -17.66 16.23
N ALA A 154 -3.08 -17.44 15.16
CA ALA A 154 -4.49 -17.08 15.26
C ALA A 154 -5.38 -18.23 15.80
N SER A 155 -5.05 -19.49 15.47
CA SER A 155 -5.77 -20.68 15.94
C SER A 155 -5.43 -21.05 17.40
N SER A 156 -4.30 -20.58 17.92
CA SER A 156 -3.82 -20.85 19.27
C SER A 156 -4.23 -19.81 20.31
N GLN A 157 -4.85 -18.69 19.90
CA GLN A 157 -5.39 -17.70 20.85
C GLN A 157 -6.76 -18.17 21.38
N PRO A 158 -6.87 -18.45 22.68
CA PRO A 158 -8.17 -18.78 23.28
C PRO A 158 -9.11 -17.58 23.21
N ALA A 159 -10.39 -17.85 22.93
CA ALA A 159 -11.47 -16.89 22.81
C ALA A 159 -11.73 -16.14 24.15
#